data_578294800fb400350bedd06d2c79d45e
#
_entry.id   578294800fb400350bedd06d2c79d45e
#
_cell.length_a   1.000
_cell.length_b   1.000
_cell.length_c   1.000
_cell.angle_alpha   90.00
_cell.angle_beta   90.00
_cell.angle_gamma   90.00
#
_symmetry.space_group_name_H-M   'P 1'
#
loop_
_entity.id
_entity.type
_entity.pdbx_description
1 polymer ?
#
loop_
_entity_poly.entity_id
_entity_poly.type
_entity_poly.pdbx_seq_one_letter_code
_entity_poly.pdbx_strand_id
1 'polypeptide(L)'
;MDTNSVHSHNTEVAFDPLEVIDTHRLQEKWQEGWVSQTLCQVNDCVVRLGAGHGKFHWHKHDNEDEFFYVVEGRLIINLNERTVELGPQQGFTVPRGVIHCTEALERTVILMVEGSTVTPTGD
;
A
#
# COMPACT_ATOMS: atom_id res chain seq x y z
N MET A 1 -10.91 -9.14 -18.58
CA MET A 1 -10.65 -9.67 -17.26
C MET A 1 -10.42 -8.52 -16.27
N ASP A 2 -11.09 -8.57 -15.16
CA ASP A 2 -10.93 -7.55 -14.14
C ASP A 2 -9.62 -7.79 -13.37
N THR A 3 -8.70 -6.84 -13.46
CA THR A 3 -7.41 -6.93 -12.75
C THR A 3 -7.58 -6.90 -11.23
N ASN A 4 -8.70 -6.35 -10.72
CA ASN A 4 -8.96 -6.31 -9.29
C ASN A 4 -9.23 -7.70 -8.71
N SER A 5 -9.58 -8.68 -9.53
CA SER A 5 -9.85 -10.03 -9.06
C SER A 5 -8.62 -10.74 -8.49
N VAL A 6 -7.41 -10.27 -8.81
CA VAL A 6 -6.16 -10.83 -8.30
C VAL A 6 -5.59 -10.05 -7.10
N HIS A 7 -6.24 -8.96 -6.72
CA HIS A 7 -5.78 -8.16 -5.57
C HIS A 7 -6.53 -8.57 -4.30
N SER A 8 -5.82 -8.63 -3.20
CA SER A 8 -6.37 -9.06 -1.92
C SER A 8 -5.93 -8.12 -0.80
N HIS A 9 -6.88 -7.66 0.02
CA HIS A 9 -6.61 -6.70 1.09
C HIS A 9 -7.24 -7.18 2.40
N ASN A 10 -6.41 -7.40 3.41
CA ASN A 10 -6.87 -7.76 4.74
C ASN A 10 -6.67 -6.57 5.67
N THR A 11 -7.77 -6.00 6.15
CA THR A 11 -7.74 -4.81 7.01
C THR A 11 -7.70 -5.14 8.49
N GLU A 12 -7.79 -6.40 8.87
CA GLU A 12 -7.65 -6.79 10.27
C GLU A 12 -6.21 -6.60 10.72
N VAL A 13 -6.02 -6.11 11.95
CA VAL A 13 -4.70 -5.91 12.53
C VAL A 13 -4.08 -7.28 12.82
N ALA A 14 -2.94 -7.57 12.20
CA ALA A 14 -2.30 -8.88 12.32
C ALA A 14 -1.44 -9.03 13.57
N PHE A 15 -0.91 -7.94 14.09
CA PHE A 15 0.03 -7.98 15.23
C PHE A 15 -0.43 -7.07 16.34
N ASP A 16 -0.45 -7.60 17.56
CA ASP A 16 -0.77 -6.82 18.75
C ASP A 16 0.46 -6.03 19.22
N PRO A 17 0.25 -5.01 20.07
CA PRO A 17 1.39 -4.35 20.70
C PRO A 17 2.29 -5.37 21.40
N LEU A 18 3.57 -5.08 21.43
CA LEU A 18 4.62 -5.91 22.05
C LEU A 18 5.00 -7.17 21.26
N GLU A 19 4.40 -7.37 20.08
CA GLU A 19 4.80 -8.44 19.16
C GLU A 19 5.79 -7.93 18.12
N VAL A 20 6.75 -8.76 17.75
CA VAL A 20 7.68 -8.45 16.65
C VAL A 20 6.98 -8.73 15.32
N ILE A 21 7.05 -7.76 14.44
CA ILE A 21 6.47 -7.87 13.09
C ILE A 21 7.59 -8.23 12.12
N ASP A 22 7.49 -9.41 11.50
CA ASP A 22 8.44 -9.85 10.49
C ASP A 22 7.78 -9.77 9.12
N THR A 23 8.04 -8.69 8.41
CA THR A 23 7.40 -8.44 7.12
C THR A 23 7.93 -9.35 6.02
N HIS A 24 9.19 -9.75 6.10
CA HIS A 24 9.75 -10.66 5.10
C HIS A 24 9.01 -11.99 5.10
N ARG A 25 8.82 -12.54 6.28
CA ARG A 25 8.13 -13.81 6.45
C ARG A 25 6.68 -13.76 6.02
N LEU A 26 6.01 -12.67 6.38
CA LEU A 26 4.60 -12.49 6.09
C LEU A 26 4.31 -12.47 4.60
N GLN A 27 5.14 -11.77 3.82
CA GLN A 27 4.86 -11.52 2.40
C GLN A 27 5.46 -12.57 1.45
N GLU A 28 6.30 -13.46 1.92
CA GLU A 28 6.99 -14.38 1.02
C GLU A 28 6.06 -15.34 0.26
N LYS A 29 4.87 -15.59 0.80
CA LYS A 29 3.86 -16.46 0.17
C LYS A 29 2.91 -15.71 -0.76
N TRP A 30 2.98 -14.40 -0.81
CA TRP A 30 2.09 -13.59 -1.64
C TRP A 30 2.61 -13.60 -3.07
N GLN A 31 1.82 -14.07 -4.04
CA GLN A 31 2.31 -14.34 -5.38
C GLN A 31 1.70 -13.50 -6.48
N GLU A 32 0.40 -13.24 -6.47
CA GLU A 32 -0.27 -12.59 -7.59
C GLU A 32 -0.93 -11.28 -7.21
N GLY A 33 -0.84 -10.29 -8.12
CA GLY A 33 -1.46 -9.00 -7.94
C GLY A 33 -0.90 -8.27 -6.73
N TRP A 34 -1.68 -7.35 -6.21
CA TRP A 34 -1.35 -6.64 -4.99
C TRP A 34 -2.04 -7.30 -3.80
N VAL A 35 -1.27 -7.67 -2.81
CA VAL A 35 -1.77 -8.20 -1.54
C VAL A 35 -1.38 -7.22 -0.45
N SER A 36 -2.30 -6.85 0.41
CA SER A 36 -1.99 -6.00 1.55
C SER A 36 -2.55 -6.57 2.85
N GLN A 37 -1.84 -6.28 3.93
CA GLN A 37 -2.20 -6.69 5.28
C GLN A 37 -1.96 -5.53 6.22
N THR A 38 -2.95 -5.19 7.03
CA THR A 38 -2.76 -4.26 8.13
C THR A 38 -1.90 -4.93 9.18
N LEU A 39 -0.76 -4.33 9.49
CA LEU A 39 0.22 -4.91 10.41
C LEU A 39 -0.10 -4.57 11.86
N CYS A 40 -0.25 -3.29 12.14
CA CYS A 40 -0.45 -2.79 13.49
C CYS A 40 -1.16 -1.45 13.47
N GLN A 41 -1.61 -1.04 14.64
CA GLN A 41 -2.24 0.25 14.84
C GLN A 41 -1.40 1.09 15.77
N VAL A 42 -1.22 2.35 15.42
CA VAL A 42 -0.50 3.33 16.22
C VAL A 42 -1.43 4.54 16.39
N ASN A 43 -2.05 4.69 17.56
CA ASN A 43 -3.09 5.69 17.80
C ASN A 43 -4.19 5.57 16.74
N ASP A 44 -4.47 6.64 16.01
CA ASP A 44 -5.51 6.65 14.97
C ASP A 44 -5.00 6.21 13.60
N CYS A 45 -3.75 5.79 13.51
CA CYS A 45 -3.13 5.37 12.27
C CYS A 45 -2.87 3.87 12.24
N VAL A 46 -2.79 3.33 11.05
CA VAL A 46 -2.38 1.94 10.83
C VAL A 46 -1.18 1.90 9.91
N VAL A 47 -0.37 0.87 10.09
CA VAL A 47 0.73 0.55 9.17
C VAL A 47 0.30 -0.69 8.40
N ARG A 48 0.34 -0.59 7.08
CA ARG A 48 -0.02 -1.68 6.17
C ARG A 48 1.17 -2.10 5.34
N LEU A 49 1.28 -3.39 5.09
CA LEU A 49 2.26 -3.94 4.19
C LEU A 49 1.57 -4.28 2.88
N GLY A 50 2.14 -3.85 1.78
CA GLY A 50 1.67 -4.24 0.45
C GLY A 50 2.80 -4.90 -0.31
N ALA A 51 2.50 -5.95 -1.06
CA ALA A 51 3.47 -6.57 -1.93
C ALA A 51 2.77 -7.05 -3.20
N GLY A 52 3.48 -6.96 -4.32
CA GLY A 52 2.92 -7.41 -5.58
C GLY A 52 3.48 -6.68 -6.77
N HIS A 53 2.78 -6.81 -7.90
CA HIS A 53 3.09 -6.13 -9.14
C HIS A 53 1.79 -5.90 -9.91
N GLY A 54 1.90 -5.10 -10.96
CA GLY A 54 0.76 -4.73 -11.76
C GLY A 54 0.21 -3.37 -11.39
N LYS A 55 -0.84 -2.98 -12.08
CA LYS A 55 -1.46 -1.68 -11.93
C LYS A 55 -2.71 -1.79 -11.06
N PHE A 56 -2.75 -0.97 -10.02
CA PHE A 56 -3.95 -0.82 -9.22
C PHE A 56 -4.89 0.18 -9.94
N HIS A 57 -6.12 0.33 -9.48
CA HIS A 57 -7.04 1.27 -10.13
C HIS A 57 -6.82 2.71 -9.63
N TRP A 58 -7.29 3.67 -10.41
CA TRP A 58 -7.32 5.07 -10.00
C TRP A 58 -8.32 5.23 -8.86
N HIS A 59 -7.90 5.90 -7.79
CA HIS A 59 -8.75 6.12 -6.61
C HIS A 59 -8.24 7.31 -5.81
N LYS A 60 -9.01 7.68 -4.80
CA LYS A 60 -8.65 8.74 -3.85
C LYS A 60 -9.20 8.40 -2.48
N HIS A 61 -8.68 9.10 -1.49
CA HIS A 61 -9.20 9.06 -0.12
C HIS A 61 -9.62 10.49 0.24
N ASP A 62 -10.90 10.68 0.53
CA ASP A 62 -11.45 12.03 0.65
C ASP A 62 -10.99 12.79 1.90
N ASN A 63 -10.73 12.09 2.98
CA ASN A 63 -10.51 12.71 4.28
C ASN A 63 -9.13 12.45 4.88
N GLU A 64 -8.29 11.69 4.19
CA GLU A 64 -7.05 11.20 4.80
C GLU A 64 -5.90 11.22 3.83
N ASP A 65 -4.71 11.54 4.37
CA ASP A 65 -3.47 11.43 3.62
C ASP A 65 -3.02 9.97 3.63
N GLU A 66 -2.22 9.60 2.65
CA GLU A 66 -1.66 8.25 2.57
C GLU A 66 -0.16 8.34 2.29
N PHE A 67 0.64 7.73 3.17
CA PHE A 67 2.09 7.68 3.01
C PHE A 67 2.52 6.33 2.45
N PHE A 68 3.38 6.37 1.43
CA PHE A 68 3.98 5.18 0.81
C PHE A 68 5.48 5.17 1.07
N TYR A 69 6.02 4.02 1.38
CA TYR A 69 7.45 3.83 1.57
C TYR A 69 7.87 2.51 0.93
N VAL A 70 8.85 2.55 0.02
CA VAL A 70 9.31 1.36 -0.69
C VAL A 70 10.37 0.63 0.13
N VAL A 71 10.11 -0.64 0.44
CA VAL A 71 11.07 -1.51 1.11
C VAL A 71 11.99 -2.15 0.08
N GLU A 72 11.42 -2.71 -0.99
CA GLU A 72 12.19 -3.26 -2.10
C GLU A 72 11.38 -3.13 -3.40
N GLY A 73 12.06 -3.09 -4.51
CA GLY A 73 11.45 -2.92 -5.81
C GLY A 73 11.33 -1.45 -6.20
N ARG A 74 10.33 -1.14 -7.02
CA ARG A 74 10.07 0.23 -7.48
C ARG A 74 8.57 0.45 -7.59
N LEU A 75 8.10 1.51 -6.98
CA LEU A 75 6.69 1.88 -7.01
C LEU A 75 6.51 3.10 -7.91
N ILE A 76 5.55 3.04 -8.80
CA ILE A 76 5.15 4.16 -9.64
C ILE A 76 3.83 4.68 -9.09
N ILE A 77 3.78 5.97 -8.77
CA ILE A 77 2.54 6.62 -8.34
C ILE A 77 2.15 7.61 -9.44
N ASN A 78 1.08 7.27 -10.15
CA ASN A 78 0.56 8.12 -11.20
C ASN A 78 -0.39 9.14 -10.60
N LEU A 79 -0.13 10.41 -10.88
CA LEU A 79 -0.99 11.54 -10.51
C LEU A 79 -1.55 12.14 -11.80
N ASN A 80 -2.54 13.02 -11.69
CA ASN A 80 -3.12 13.64 -12.89
C ASN A 80 -2.09 14.43 -13.71
N GLU A 81 -1.16 15.08 -13.03
CA GLU A 81 -0.23 16.01 -13.68
C GLU A 81 1.17 15.42 -13.88
N ARG A 82 1.51 14.38 -13.16
CA ARG A 82 2.85 13.80 -13.24
C ARG A 82 2.86 12.38 -12.69
N THR A 83 3.95 11.71 -12.95
CA THR A 83 4.24 10.39 -12.42
C THR A 83 5.41 10.49 -11.46
N VAL A 84 5.30 9.86 -10.30
CA VAL A 84 6.36 9.79 -9.31
C VAL A 84 6.87 8.36 -9.27
N GLU A 85 8.17 8.18 -9.30
CA GLU A 85 8.79 6.86 -9.21
C GLU A 85 9.64 6.78 -7.94
N LEU A 86 9.40 5.75 -7.13
CA LEU A 86 10.10 5.53 -5.88
C LEU A 86 10.90 4.24 -5.94
N GLY A 87 12.18 4.32 -5.60
CA GLY A 87 13.03 3.17 -5.38
C GLY A 87 13.11 2.80 -3.92
N PRO A 88 13.92 1.77 -3.57
CA PRO A 88 14.05 1.34 -2.18
C PRO A 88 14.45 2.48 -1.25
N GLN A 89 13.85 2.51 -0.07
CA GLN A 89 14.09 3.51 0.96
C GLN A 89 13.67 4.93 0.58
N GLN A 90 12.73 5.04 -0.37
CA GLN A 90 12.13 6.32 -0.73
C GLN A 90 10.65 6.30 -0.39
N GLY A 91 10.13 7.44 0.02
CA GLY A 91 8.72 7.59 0.40
C GLY A 91 8.08 8.80 -0.22
N PHE A 92 6.74 8.83 -0.20
CA PHE A 92 5.95 9.89 -0.79
C PHE A 92 4.57 9.92 -0.14
N THR A 93 4.09 11.11 0.18
CA THR A 93 2.75 11.28 0.75
C THR A 93 1.80 11.78 -0.32
N VAL A 94 0.70 11.03 -0.52
CA VAL A 94 -0.41 11.48 -1.36
C VAL A 94 -1.42 12.18 -0.44
N PRO A 95 -1.66 13.48 -0.63
CA PRO A 95 -2.62 14.20 0.22
C PRO A 95 -4.05 13.73 -0.02
N ARG A 96 -4.89 13.99 0.96
CA ARG A 96 -6.33 13.73 0.84
C ARG A 96 -6.91 14.37 -0.42
N GLY A 97 -7.85 13.69 -1.04
CA GLY A 97 -8.55 14.19 -2.23
C GLY A 97 -7.78 14.07 -3.54
N VAL A 98 -6.52 13.68 -3.49
CA VAL A 98 -5.70 13.57 -4.71
C VAL A 98 -5.91 12.20 -5.36
N ILE A 99 -6.39 12.22 -6.59
CA ILE A 99 -6.60 10.99 -7.36
C ILE A 99 -5.24 10.43 -7.78
N HIS A 100 -5.05 9.15 -7.56
CA HIS A 100 -3.79 8.49 -7.85
C HIS A 100 -4.00 7.04 -8.25
N CYS A 101 -2.98 6.48 -8.89
CA CYS A 101 -2.93 5.08 -9.27
C CYS A 101 -1.52 4.57 -9.07
N THR A 102 -1.38 3.55 -8.25
CA THR A 102 -0.09 2.92 -8.03
C THR A 102 0.11 1.76 -8.98
N GLU A 103 1.35 1.57 -9.41
CA GLU A 103 1.71 0.41 -10.21
C GLU A 103 3.15 0.00 -9.97
N ALA A 104 3.45 -1.24 -10.25
CA ALA A 104 4.81 -1.77 -10.20
C ALA A 104 5.01 -2.73 -11.37
N LEU A 105 6.12 -2.55 -12.09
CA LEU A 105 6.44 -3.38 -13.25
C LEU A 105 7.08 -4.71 -12.83
N GLU A 106 7.60 -4.75 -11.62
CA GLU A 106 8.18 -5.94 -11.02
C GLU A 106 7.68 -6.06 -9.59
N ARG A 107 7.89 -7.19 -8.96
CA ARG A 107 7.44 -7.39 -7.59
C ARG A 107 8.07 -6.35 -6.67
N THR A 108 7.22 -5.66 -5.93
CA THR A 108 7.60 -4.54 -5.08
C THR A 108 6.94 -4.72 -3.71
N VAL A 109 7.68 -4.37 -2.68
CA VAL A 109 7.21 -4.43 -1.29
C VAL A 109 7.19 -3.03 -0.74
N ILE A 110 6.04 -2.62 -0.20
CA ILE A 110 5.83 -1.26 0.31
C ILE A 110 5.21 -1.30 1.70
N LEU A 111 5.47 -0.25 2.46
CA LEU A 111 4.73 0.07 3.67
C LEU A 111 3.85 1.27 3.39
N MET A 112 2.67 1.27 3.97
CA MET A 112 1.75 2.40 3.91
C MET A 112 1.39 2.79 5.33
N VAL A 113 1.36 4.09 5.59
CA VAL A 113 0.88 4.63 6.88
C VAL A 113 -0.29 5.54 6.57
N GLU A 114 -1.41 5.27 7.20
CA GLU A 114 -2.65 5.98 6.91
C GLU A 114 -3.63 5.90 8.09
N GLY A 115 -4.69 6.67 8.06
CA GLY A 115 -5.71 6.60 9.09
C GLY A 115 -6.38 5.24 9.11
N SER A 116 -6.81 4.80 10.28
CA SER A 116 -7.42 3.47 10.45
C SER A 116 -8.73 3.29 9.68
N THR A 117 -9.37 4.39 9.28
CA THR A 117 -10.63 4.36 8.52
C THR A 117 -10.43 4.35 7.01
N VAL A 118 -9.18 4.40 6.52
CA VAL A 118 -8.91 4.38 5.08
C VAL A 118 -9.33 3.03 4.48
N THR A 119 -10.10 3.12 3.40
CA THR A 119 -10.47 1.95 2.61
C THR A 119 -9.37 1.71 1.57
N PRO A 120 -8.71 0.54 1.55
CA PRO A 120 -7.59 0.30 0.63
C PRO A 120 -7.91 0.54 -0.84
N THR A 121 -9.16 0.32 -1.25
CA THR A 121 -9.59 0.49 -2.64
C THR A 121 -10.05 1.91 -2.96
N GLY A 122 -10.02 2.83 -1.99
CA GLY A 122 -10.44 4.21 -2.17
C GLY A 122 -11.91 4.46 -1.80
N ASP A 123 -12.23 5.72 -1.75
CA ASP A 123 -13.59 6.19 -1.43
C ASP A 123 -14.44 6.35 -2.67
#